data_81230ca20a5c2f5f87a9866e56442a54
#
_entry.id   81230ca20a5c2f5f87a9866e56442a54
#
_cell.length_a   1.000
_cell.length_b   1.000
_cell.length_c   1.000
_cell.angle_alpha   90.00
_cell.angle_beta   90.00
_cell.angle_gamma   90.00
#
_symmetry.space_group_name_H-M   'P 1'
#
loop_
_entity.id
_entity.type
_entity.pdbx_description
1 polymer ?
#
loop_
_entity_poly.entity_id
_entity_poly.type
_entity_poly.pdbx_seq_one_letter_code
_entity_poly.pdbx_strand_id
1 'polypeptide(L)'
;MSDHPEDDMTRISGDVTEVFVTEVAARLSQASTEPNSDEGENLEELVAKARQDGLLIRDRFVLLEQLGAGGMGTVFKAIDLRRAEADDPNSRVAIKFLSAAFSAHPDALVALQREARKTQQLAHPNIVTVYDFDRDGERVFMTMELLDGEPLSRLEHLEQRCGKTFEKADLVKQFAEGIAYAHSQGVIHCDLKPDNVFVTASGRVKVLDFGIARLSQQAEQGDRYDAGRLGALTRRFASLEMLVGGTEPHPADDVYAIGLIGWWLFTGQHAFGGAPADEAMAQGLQPSGSSKLWRDRERKALQRALKFAREDRLTDAGQFLSAFAGRAQRNRMLAGLALLLLAVSGGWLYESVAPIEPDVSFESLPLETQEAFSAQLQRGYDHLEINDIDGALRYFDAAWLLHPYNPDAMDALDALVDRVAVLFADARSPEAAELLQPSLEAMRRNPYLEDQSELNALFEEVSGAPAEQ
;
A
#
# COMPACT_ATOMS: atom_id res chain seq x y z
N MET A 1 29.60 -34.27 -32.28
CA MET A 1 28.49 -33.58 -32.92
C MET A 1 27.22 -34.21 -32.39
N SER A 2 26.66 -33.64 -31.36
CA SER A 2 25.37 -33.99 -30.79
C SER A 2 24.59 -32.67 -30.71
N ASP A 3 23.75 -32.48 -31.72
CA ASP A 3 22.72 -31.42 -31.73
C ASP A 3 21.77 -31.69 -30.58
N HIS A 4 21.73 -30.79 -29.60
CA HIS A 4 20.71 -30.82 -28.56
C HIS A 4 19.45 -30.08 -29.08
N PRO A 5 18.27 -30.72 -29.04
CA PRO A 5 17.00 -30.12 -29.45
C PRO A 5 16.51 -29.01 -28.50
N GLU A 6 17.19 -28.72 -27.39
CA GLU A 6 16.82 -27.68 -26.41
C GLU A 6 17.09 -26.24 -26.87
N ASP A 7 18.08 -26.03 -27.78
CA ASP A 7 18.41 -24.70 -28.28
C ASP A 7 17.36 -24.13 -29.28
N ASP A 8 16.58 -25.00 -29.89
CA ASP A 8 15.58 -24.60 -30.89
C ASP A 8 14.24 -24.19 -30.24
N MET A 9 13.88 -24.79 -29.09
CA MET A 9 12.67 -24.42 -28.34
C MET A 9 12.79 -23.05 -27.67
N THR A 10 13.98 -22.65 -27.21
CA THR A 10 14.23 -21.36 -26.56
C THR A 10 14.16 -20.18 -27.55
N ARG A 11 14.55 -20.39 -28.81
CA ARG A 11 14.43 -19.38 -29.87
C ARG A 11 12.99 -19.19 -30.32
N ILE A 12 12.18 -20.26 -30.37
CA ILE A 12 10.78 -20.23 -30.79
C ILE A 12 9.90 -19.49 -29.77
N SER A 13 10.13 -19.68 -28.47
CA SER A 13 9.34 -19.02 -27.41
C SER A 13 9.55 -17.50 -27.38
N GLY A 14 10.77 -17.01 -27.65
CA GLY A 14 11.06 -15.58 -27.76
C GLY A 14 10.34 -14.88 -28.90
N ASP A 15 10.25 -15.55 -30.02
CA ASP A 15 9.63 -15.05 -31.24
C ASP A 15 8.09 -14.90 -31.12
N VAL A 16 7.44 -15.79 -30.38
CA VAL A 16 5.97 -15.82 -30.24
C VAL A 16 5.41 -14.59 -29.53
N THR A 17 6.06 -14.11 -28.45
CA THR A 17 5.57 -12.92 -27.74
C THR A 17 5.83 -11.65 -28.53
N GLU A 18 6.99 -11.51 -29.19
CA GLU A 18 7.33 -10.36 -30.01
C GLU A 18 6.46 -10.28 -31.28
N VAL A 19 6.21 -11.41 -31.95
CA VAL A 19 5.30 -11.49 -33.08
C VAL A 19 3.89 -11.11 -32.67
N PHE A 20 3.36 -11.68 -31.60
CA PHE A 20 2.04 -11.35 -31.08
C PHE A 20 1.89 -9.86 -30.76
N VAL A 21 2.82 -9.29 -30.00
CA VAL A 21 2.80 -7.87 -29.62
C VAL A 21 2.82 -6.97 -30.86
N THR A 22 3.63 -7.32 -31.85
CA THR A 22 3.73 -6.58 -33.12
C THR A 22 2.44 -6.68 -33.92
N GLU A 23 1.85 -7.86 -34.04
CA GLU A 23 0.56 -8.06 -34.72
C GLU A 23 -0.58 -7.31 -34.03
N VAL A 24 -0.68 -7.40 -32.69
CA VAL A 24 -1.68 -6.68 -31.89
C VAL A 24 -1.53 -5.17 -32.07
N ALA A 25 -0.31 -4.64 -31.98
CA ALA A 25 -0.04 -3.22 -32.22
C ALA A 25 -0.46 -2.76 -33.60
N ALA A 26 -0.18 -3.56 -34.62
CA ALA A 26 -0.57 -3.27 -36.00
C ALA A 26 -2.10 -3.27 -36.17
N ARG A 27 -2.81 -4.25 -35.62
CA ARG A 27 -4.27 -4.32 -35.66
C ARG A 27 -4.93 -3.14 -34.95
N LEU A 28 -4.46 -2.79 -33.72
CA LEU A 28 -4.95 -1.64 -32.97
C LEU A 28 -4.68 -0.32 -33.71
N SER A 29 -3.53 -0.17 -34.38
CA SER A 29 -3.23 1.00 -35.19
C SER A 29 -4.15 1.15 -36.40
N GLN A 30 -4.59 0.05 -36.99
CA GLN A 30 -5.56 0.05 -38.10
C GLN A 30 -6.98 0.37 -37.62
N ALA A 31 -7.38 -0.12 -36.44
CA ALA A 31 -8.68 0.15 -35.83
C ALA A 31 -8.82 1.62 -35.39
N SER A 32 -7.73 2.28 -34.99
CA SER A 32 -7.71 3.68 -34.54
C SER A 32 -7.97 4.71 -35.64
N THR A 33 -8.12 4.28 -36.89
CA THR A 33 -8.49 5.17 -38.02
C THR A 33 -10.00 5.41 -38.14
N GLU A 34 -10.84 4.69 -37.36
CA GLU A 34 -12.26 5.00 -37.21
C GLU A 34 -12.48 5.94 -35.99
N PRO A 35 -13.38 6.93 -36.09
CA PRO A 35 -13.56 7.91 -35.00
C PRO A 35 -14.02 7.23 -33.72
N ASN A 36 -13.25 7.44 -32.66
CA ASN A 36 -13.46 6.95 -31.29
C ASN A 36 -14.90 7.23 -30.81
N SER A 37 -15.74 6.23 -30.76
CA SER A 37 -17.00 6.23 -30.02
C SER A 37 -16.79 5.61 -28.64
N ASP A 38 -16.13 6.34 -27.74
CA ASP A 38 -15.80 5.87 -26.39
C ASP A 38 -17.03 5.86 -25.43
N GLU A 39 -18.19 6.30 -25.91
CA GLU A 39 -19.43 6.37 -25.13
C GLU A 39 -20.59 5.70 -25.90
N GLY A 40 -20.78 4.39 -25.71
CA GLY A 40 -21.99 3.71 -26.16
C GLY A 40 -21.84 2.38 -26.88
N GLU A 41 -20.63 1.87 -27.12
CA GLU A 41 -20.49 0.50 -27.63
C GLU A 41 -20.95 -0.52 -26.57
N ASN A 42 -21.87 -1.40 -27.00
CA ASN A 42 -22.31 -2.51 -26.16
C ASN A 42 -21.12 -3.41 -25.82
N LEU A 43 -20.84 -3.64 -24.54
CA LEU A 43 -19.72 -4.46 -24.06
C LEU A 43 -19.67 -5.84 -24.75
N GLU A 44 -20.83 -6.43 -25.06
CA GLU A 44 -20.93 -7.71 -25.74
C GLU A 44 -20.41 -7.65 -27.18
N GLU A 45 -20.70 -6.57 -27.92
CA GLU A 45 -20.20 -6.35 -29.28
C GLU A 45 -18.70 -6.13 -29.29
N LEU A 46 -18.19 -5.34 -28.35
CA LEU A 46 -16.75 -5.11 -28.17
C LEU A 46 -16.00 -6.43 -27.88
N VAL A 47 -16.53 -7.27 -27.01
CA VAL A 47 -15.95 -8.59 -26.70
C VAL A 47 -15.97 -9.52 -27.91
N ALA A 48 -17.08 -9.55 -28.66
CA ALA A 48 -17.19 -10.36 -29.87
C ALA A 48 -16.17 -9.96 -30.93
N LYS A 49 -16.01 -8.67 -31.16
CA LYS A 49 -15.01 -8.09 -32.07
C LYS A 49 -13.59 -8.40 -31.61
N ALA A 50 -13.29 -8.14 -30.32
CA ALA A 50 -11.96 -8.43 -29.75
C ALA A 50 -11.58 -9.92 -29.84
N ARG A 51 -12.56 -10.81 -29.73
CA ARG A 51 -12.35 -12.26 -29.90
C ARG A 51 -12.00 -12.61 -31.35
N GLN A 52 -12.70 -12.02 -32.34
CA GLN A 52 -12.40 -12.19 -33.75
C GLN A 52 -11.00 -11.66 -34.12
N ASP A 53 -10.64 -10.50 -33.56
CA ASP A 53 -9.40 -9.81 -33.87
C ASP A 53 -8.19 -10.34 -33.08
N GLY A 54 -8.41 -11.33 -32.18
CA GLY A 54 -7.36 -11.86 -31.31
C GLY A 54 -6.84 -10.86 -30.26
N LEU A 55 -7.68 -9.90 -29.89
CA LEU A 55 -7.39 -8.86 -28.88
C LEU A 55 -7.93 -9.21 -27.48
N LEU A 56 -8.54 -10.39 -27.32
CA LEU A 56 -9.08 -10.88 -26.05
C LEU A 56 -8.06 -11.81 -25.37
N ILE A 57 -7.58 -11.42 -24.22
CA ILE A 57 -6.58 -12.15 -23.42
C ILE A 57 -7.27 -12.86 -22.27
N ARG A 58 -7.05 -14.18 -22.13
CA ARG A 58 -7.60 -15.01 -21.03
C ARG A 58 -9.12 -14.95 -20.89
N ASP A 59 -9.87 -14.68 -21.98
CA ASP A 59 -11.31 -14.41 -21.95
C ASP A 59 -11.71 -13.36 -20.90
N ARG A 60 -10.79 -12.48 -20.54
CA ARG A 60 -10.97 -11.47 -19.46
C ARG A 60 -10.58 -10.06 -19.85
N PHE A 61 -9.53 -9.90 -20.64
CA PHE A 61 -8.99 -8.58 -20.94
C PHE A 61 -9.12 -8.25 -22.42
N VAL A 62 -9.82 -7.19 -22.73
CA VAL A 62 -9.93 -6.65 -24.09
C VAL A 62 -8.87 -5.58 -24.29
N LEU A 63 -7.91 -5.82 -25.19
CA LEU A 63 -6.87 -4.83 -25.52
C LEU A 63 -7.45 -3.72 -26.38
N LEU A 64 -7.16 -2.46 -26.04
CA LEU A 64 -7.74 -1.28 -26.71
C LEU A 64 -6.69 -0.46 -27.47
N GLU A 65 -5.55 -0.19 -26.84
CA GLU A 65 -4.55 0.76 -27.33
C GLU A 65 -3.17 0.39 -26.82
N GLN A 66 -2.14 0.56 -27.66
CA GLN A 66 -0.75 0.44 -27.22
C GLN A 66 -0.29 1.75 -26.57
N LEU A 67 0.05 1.70 -25.28
CA LEU A 67 0.52 2.86 -24.51
C LEU A 67 2.03 3.07 -24.62
N GLY A 68 2.80 2.01 -24.84
CA GLY A 68 4.24 2.10 -24.96
C GLY A 68 4.92 0.76 -25.22
N ALA A 69 6.14 0.81 -25.76
CA ALA A 69 6.99 -0.36 -25.95
C ALA A 69 8.42 -0.02 -25.53
N GLY A 70 9.12 -1.00 -24.93
CA GLY A 70 10.50 -0.85 -24.46
C GLY A 70 11.19 -2.20 -24.29
N GLY A 71 12.45 -2.20 -23.88
CA GLY A 71 13.25 -3.41 -23.75
C GLY A 71 12.70 -4.44 -22.74
N MET A 72 11.86 -4.02 -21.78
CA MET A 72 11.24 -4.91 -20.79
C MET A 72 9.85 -5.40 -21.22
N GLY A 73 9.34 -4.97 -22.35
CA GLY A 73 8.04 -5.39 -22.87
C GLY A 73 7.19 -4.25 -23.42
N THR A 74 5.94 -4.58 -23.72
CA THR A 74 4.97 -3.64 -24.29
C THR A 74 3.76 -3.49 -23.40
N VAL A 75 3.28 -2.25 -23.23
CA VAL A 75 2.15 -1.89 -22.39
C VAL A 75 0.95 -1.53 -23.25
N PHE A 76 -0.20 -2.12 -22.93
CA PHE A 76 -1.49 -1.86 -23.56
C PHE A 76 -2.51 -1.34 -22.55
N LYS A 77 -3.39 -0.46 -22.99
CA LYS A 77 -4.64 -0.14 -22.31
C LYS A 77 -5.62 -1.28 -22.56
N ALA A 78 -6.33 -1.72 -21.55
CA ALA A 78 -7.31 -2.80 -21.68
C ALA A 78 -8.53 -2.58 -20.78
N ILE A 79 -9.62 -3.28 -21.07
CA ILE A 79 -10.78 -3.44 -20.19
C ILE A 79 -10.69 -4.79 -19.48
N ASP A 80 -10.79 -4.80 -18.17
CA ASP A 80 -11.01 -6.01 -17.36
C ASP A 80 -12.52 -6.29 -17.30
N LEU A 81 -12.97 -7.29 -18.03
CA LEU A 81 -14.38 -7.65 -18.15
C LEU A 81 -15.04 -7.97 -16.80
N ARG A 82 -14.31 -8.62 -15.88
CA ARG A 82 -14.83 -8.93 -14.54
C ARG A 82 -15.12 -7.68 -13.72
N ARG A 83 -14.28 -6.65 -13.89
CA ARG A 83 -14.52 -5.35 -13.26
C ARG A 83 -15.64 -4.57 -13.95
N ALA A 84 -15.70 -4.65 -15.28
CA ALA A 84 -16.77 -4.01 -16.05
C ALA A 84 -18.13 -4.62 -15.74
N GLU A 85 -18.24 -5.95 -15.61
CA GLU A 85 -19.45 -6.67 -15.19
C GLU A 85 -19.89 -6.31 -13.77
N ALA A 86 -18.95 -5.90 -12.92
CA ALA A 86 -19.20 -5.46 -11.53
C ALA A 86 -19.43 -3.94 -11.41
N ASP A 87 -19.59 -3.22 -12.53
CA ASP A 87 -19.71 -1.76 -12.58
C ASP A 87 -18.56 -1.01 -11.84
N ASP A 88 -17.36 -1.62 -11.77
CA ASP A 88 -16.20 -0.97 -11.18
C ASP A 88 -15.73 0.20 -12.08
N PRO A 89 -15.72 1.46 -11.58
CA PRO A 89 -15.23 2.61 -12.34
C PRO A 89 -13.75 2.45 -12.79
N ASN A 90 -12.99 1.54 -12.17
CA ASN A 90 -11.62 1.22 -12.52
C ASN A 90 -11.52 -0.05 -13.38
N SER A 91 -12.51 -0.32 -14.22
CA SER A 91 -12.51 -1.46 -15.17
C SER A 91 -11.44 -1.34 -16.26
N ARG A 92 -10.94 -0.14 -16.52
CA ARG A 92 -9.82 0.11 -17.43
C ARG A 92 -8.50 -0.10 -16.68
N VAL A 93 -7.61 -0.93 -17.24
CA VAL A 93 -6.34 -1.33 -16.66
C VAL A 93 -5.20 -1.16 -17.67
N ALA A 94 -3.96 -1.12 -17.21
CA ALA A 94 -2.79 -1.29 -18.05
C ALA A 94 -2.32 -2.75 -17.98
N ILE A 95 -1.99 -3.34 -19.13
CA ILE A 95 -1.41 -4.68 -19.25
C ILE A 95 -0.03 -4.56 -19.87
N LYS A 96 0.99 -5.03 -19.17
CA LYS A 96 2.36 -5.09 -19.66
C LYS A 96 2.72 -6.53 -20.01
N PHE A 97 2.89 -6.81 -21.30
CA PHE A 97 3.49 -8.06 -21.75
C PHE A 97 5.00 -7.98 -21.59
N LEU A 98 5.57 -8.96 -20.90
CA LEU A 98 7.01 -9.00 -20.66
C LEU A 98 7.74 -9.54 -21.89
N SER A 99 8.97 -9.08 -22.10
CA SER A 99 9.79 -9.53 -23.25
C SER A 99 10.11 -11.04 -23.15
N ALA A 100 10.44 -11.63 -24.27
CA ALA A 100 10.71 -13.05 -24.43
C ALA A 100 11.78 -13.61 -23.49
N ALA A 101 12.74 -12.78 -23.09
CA ALA A 101 13.78 -13.16 -22.14
C ALA A 101 13.21 -13.69 -20.78
N PHE A 102 12.00 -13.28 -20.41
CA PHE A 102 11.31 -13.76 -19.20
C PHE A 102 10.55 -15.08 -19.40
N SER A 103 10.20 -15.40 -20.64
CA SER A 103 9.42 -16.61 -20.96
C SER A 103 10.30 -17.85 -21.17
N ALA A 104 11.60 -17.66 -21.42
CA ALA A 104 12.52 -18.69 -21.88
C ALA A 104 12.91 -19.72 -20.79
N HIS A 105 12.79 -19.40 -19.50
CA HIS A 105 13.21 -20.29 -18.41
C HIS A 105 12.11 -20.49 -17.37
N PRO A 106 11.70 -21.75 -17.05
CA PRO A 106 10.71 -22.03 -16.01
C PRO A 106 11.10 -21.47 -14.63
N ASP A 107 12.38 -21.51 -14.28
CA ASP A 107 12.88 -20.96 -13.01
C ASP A 107 12.81 -19.43 -12.96
N ALA A 108 13.01 -18.76 -14.10
CA ALA A 108 12.85 -17.31 -14.22
C ALA A 108 11.40 -16.88 -13.98
N LEU A 109 10.44 -17.66 -14.47
CA LEU A 109 9.02 -17.40 -14.23
C LEU A 109 8.67 -17.52 -12.73
N VAL A 110 9.19 -18.55 -12.05
CA VAL A 110 8.98 -18.72 -10.60
C VAL A 110 9.63 -17.60 -9.80
N ALA A 111 10.84 -17.19 -10.17
CA ALA A 111 11.53 -16.06 -9.55
C ALA A 111 10.77 -14.73 -9.79
N LEU A 112 10.28 -14.52 -11.03
CA LEU A 112 9.44 -13.39 -11.39
C LEU A 112 8.15 -13.35 -10.54
N GLN A 113 7.46 -14.47 -10.40
CA GLN A 113 6.25 -14.54 -9.59
C GLN A 113 6.50 -14.25 -8.10
N ARG A 114 7.66 -14.64 -7.56
CA ARG A 114 8.04 -14.33 -6.17
C ARG A 114 8.33 -12.85 -5.96
N GLU A 115 9.08 -12.23 -6.86
CA GLU A 115 9.37 -10.78 -6.78
C GLU A 115 8.12 -9.95 -7.09
N ALA A 116 7.31 -10.38 -8.05
CA ALA A 116 6.02 -9.79 -8.34
C ALA A 116 5.09 -9.74 -7.13
N ARG A 117 5.04 -10.82 -6.33
CA ARG A 117 4.28 -10.84 -5.07
C ARG A 117 4.78 -9.81 -4.07
N LYS A 118 6.09 -9.57 -3.98
CA LYS A 118 6.64 -8.51 -3.12
C LYS A 118 6.20 -7.13 -3.63
N THR A 119 6.23 -6.91 -4.94
CA THR A 119 5.77 -5.65 -5.56
C THR A 119 4.28 -5.43 -5.39
N GLN A 120 3.45 -6.49 -5.50
CA GLN A 120 2.01 -6.43 -5.22
C GLN A 120 1.68 -6.00 -3.77
N GLN A 121 2.57 -6.29 -2.82
CA GLN A 121 2.41 -5.89 -1.42
C GLN A 121 2.77 -4.41 -1.17
N LEU A 122 3.39 -3.74 -2.16
CA LEU A 122 3.75 -2.33 -2.05
C LEU A 122 2.52 -1.43 -2.29
N ALA A 123 1.76 -1.16 -1.23
CA ALA A 123 0.62 -0.25 -1.27
C ALA A 123 1.04 1.15 -0.84
N HIS A 124 1.34 2.03 -1.80
CA HIS A 124 1.76 3.41 -1.53
C HIS A 124 1.24 4.36 -2.64
N PRO A 125 0.78 5.59 -2.31
CA PRO A 125 0.26 6.52 -3.32
C PRO A 125 1.25 6.87 -4.43
N ASN A 126 2.55 6.76 -4.18
CA ASN A 126 3.62 7.05 -5.15
C ASN A 126 4.24 5.79 -5.78
N ILE A 127 3.62 4.63 -5.64
CA ILE A 127 3.99 3.40 -6.34
C ILE A 127 2.81 2.96 -7.19
N VAL A 128 3.07 2.45 -8.40
CA VAL A 128 2.02 1.88 -9.24
C VAL A 128 1.42 0.65 -8.58
N THR A 129 0.09 0.56 -8.56
CA THR A 129 -0.60 -0.61 -8.04
C THR A 129 -0.58 -1.72 -9.08
N VAL A 130 0.12 -2.81 -8.78
CA VAL A 130 0.11 -4.04 -9.59
C VAL A 130 -1.01 -4.93 -9.07
N TYR A 131 -1.94 -5.30 -9.96
CA TYR A 131 -3.10 -6.12 -9.59
C TYR A 131 -2.78 -7.59 -9.64
N ASP A 132 -2.16 -8.04 -10.75
CA ASP A 132 -1.90 -9.47 -10.96
C ASP A 132 -0.75 -9.71 -11.93
N PHE A 133 -0.15 -10.92 -11.81
CA PHE A 133 0.77 -11.51 -12.75
C PHE A 133 0.15 -12.81 -13.27
N ASP A 134 0.01 -12.92 -14.59
CA ASP A 134 -0.60 -14.09 -15.20
C ASP A 134 0.11 -14.42 -16.54
N ARG A 135 -0.32 -15.49 -17.17
CA ARG A 135 0.17 -15.89 -18.49
C ARG A 135 -0.98 -16.30 -19.40
N ASP A 136 -0.83 -16.04 -20.67
CA ASP A 136 -1.72 -16.49 -21.72
C ASP A 136 -0.91 -17.32 -22.71
N GLY A 137 -1.00 -18.66 -22.62
CA GLY A 137 -0.06 -19.58 -23.27
C GLY A 137 1.36 -19.38 -22.72
N GLU A 138 2.30 -19.02 -23.59
CA GLU A 138 3.70 -18.71 -23.26
C GLU A 138 3.93 -17.23 -22.92
N ARG A 139 2.94 -16.36 -23.14
CA ARG A 139 3.04 -14.92 -22.96
C ARG A 139 2.79 -14.56 -21.48
N VAL A 140 3.81 -14.05 -20.82
CA VAL A 140 3.70 -13.57 -19.43
C VAL A 140 3.32 -12.10 -19.45
N PHE A 141 2.36 -11.73 -18.63
CA PHE A 141 1.93 -10.34 -18.52
C PHE A 141 1.61 -9.98 -17.06
N MET A 142 1.63 -8.68 -16.78
CA MET A 142 1.19 -8.09 -15.54
C MET A 142 0.07 -7.09 -15.79
N THR A 143 -0.90 -7.04 -14.87
CA THR A 143 -1.97 -6.05 -14.88
C THR A 143 -1.74 -5.03 -13.79
N MET A 144 -1.99 -3.76 -14.08
CA MET A 144 -1.77 -2.66 -13.15
C MET A 144 -2.78 -1.53 -13.36
N GLU A 145 -2.81 -0.59 -12.41
CA GLU A 145 -3.62 0.61 -12.56
C GLU A 145 -3.28 1.36 -13.83
N LEU A 146 -4.31 1.82 -14.54
CA LEU A 146 -4.15 2.68 -15.71
C LEU A 146 -3.90 4.11 -15.24
N LEU A 147 -2.81 4.71 -15.66
CA LEU A 147 -2.42 6.06 -15.29
C LEU A 147 -2.68 7.03 -16.44
N ASP A 148 -3.27 8.19 -16.15
CA ASP A 148 -3.33 9.33 -17.07
C ASP A 148 -2.19 10.29 -16.76
N GLY A 149 -1.23 10.38 -17.67
CA GLY A 149 -0.03 11.21 -17.49
C GLY A 149 1.05 10.88 -18.48
N GLU A 150 2.29 11.13 -18.09
CA GLU A 150 3.48 10.85 -18.90
C GLU A 150 4.66 10.39 -18.02
N PRO A 151 5.62 9.62 -18.55
CA PRO A 151 6.90 9.39 -17.90
C PRO A 151 7.62 10.72 -17.62
N LEU A 152 8.40 10.78 -16.56
CA LEU A 152 9.15 11.97 -16.19
C LEU A 152 10.10 12.47 -17.31
N SER A 153 10.59 11.55 -18.15
CA SER A 153 11.37 11.88 -19.34
C SER A 153 10.60 12.74 -20.35
N ARG A 154 9.27 12.77 -20.26
CA ARG A 154 8.37 13.55 -21.14
C ARG A 154 7.60 14.62 -20.34
N LEU A 155 8.12 15.09 -19.22
CA LEU A 155 7.48 16.04 -18.34
C LEU A 155 7.05 17.32 -19.06
N GLU A 156 7.89 17.86 -19.95
CA GLU A 156 7.57 19.07 -20.71
C GLU A 156 6.32 18.87 -21.59
N HIS A 157 6.16 17.70 -22.20
CA HIS A 157 4.97 17.37 -22.99
C HIS A 157 3.72 17.32 -22.09
N LEU A 158 3.83 16.73 -20.89
CA LEU A 158 2.73 16.73 -19.92
C LEU A 158 2.36 18.14 -19.47
N GLU A 159 3.37 18.98 -19.14
CA GLU A 159 3.16 20.38 -18.73
C GLU A 159 2.44 21.18 -19.82
N GLN A 160 2.81 20.98 -21.08
CA GLN A 160 2.14 21.61 -22.25
C GLN A 160 0.71 21.09 -22.39
N ARG A 161 0.47 19.78 -22.31
CA ARG A 161 -0.86 19.17 -22.40
C ARG A 161 -1.80 19.63 -21.30
N CYS A 162 -1.29 19.78 -20.08
CA CYS A 162 -2.09 20.19 -18.93
C CYS A 162 -2.19 21.71 -18.75
N GLY A 163 -1.41 22.51 -19.50
CA GLY A 163 -1.35 23.98 -19.35
C GLY A 163 -0.84 24.44 -17.95
N LYS A 164 -0.04 23.60 -17.29
CA LYS A 164 0.50 23.92 -15.93
C LYS A 164 1.91 23.39 -15.77
N THR A 165 2.69 24.00 -14.90
CA THR A 165 4.03 23.58 -14.51
C THR A 165 3.99 22.85 -13.18
N PHE A 166 4.73 21.76 -13.04
CA PHE A 166 4.83 21.00 -11.80
C PHE A 166 6.05 21.46 -10.98
N GLU A 167 5.86 21.55 -9.66
CA GLU A 167 6.92 21.91 -8.73
C GLU A 167 7.99 20.82 -8.67
N LYS A 168 9.20 21.12 -9.14
CA LYS A 168 10.29 20.14 -9.27
C LYS A 168 10.66 19.48 -7.94
N ALA A 169 10.69 20.29 -6.85
CA ALA A 169 11.00 19.77 -5.52
C ALA A 169 9.92 18.81 -5.01
N ASP A 170 8.64 19.07 -5.35
CA ASP A 170 7.54 18.19 -4.97
C ASP A 170 7.59 16.86 -5.74
N LEU A 171 7.90 16.90 -7.05
CA LEU A 171 8.11 15.67 -7.83
C LEU A 171 9.23 14.80 -7.24
N VAL A 172 10.40 15.41 -6.94
CA VAL A 172 11.53 14.67 -6.32
C VAL A 172 11.13 14.07 -4.98
N LYS A 173 10.41 14.82 -4.16
CA LYS A 173 9.94 14.36 -2.86
C LYS A 173 8.99 13.17 -3.00
N GLN A 174 7.98 13.27 -3.87
CA GLN A 174 6.97 12.22 -4.05
C GLN A 174 7.58 10.89 -4.50
N PHE A 175 8.47 10.90 -5.51
CA PHE A 175 9.08 9.63 -5.92
C PHE A 175 10.07 9.09 -4.88
N ALA A 176 10.79 9.94 -4.17
CA ALA A 176 11.62 9.51 -3.07
C ALA A 176 10.81 8.93 -1.89
N GLU A 177 9.58 9.41 -1.65
CA GLU A 177 8.63 8.84 -0.67
C GLU A 177 8.22 7.41 -1.06
N GLY A 178 7.91 7.18 -2.35
CA GLY A 178 7.64 5.83 -2.86
C GLY A 178 8.81 4.88 -2.68
N ILE A 179 10.04 5.32 -3.01
CA ILE A 179 11.25 4.52 -2.83
C ILE A 179 11.56 4.28 -1.35
N ALA A 180 11.40 5.29 -0.49
CA ALA A 180 11.61 5.14 0.96
C ALA A 180 10.65 4.10 1.57
N TYR A 181 9.39 4.09 1.12
CA TYR A 181 8.44 3.06 1.52
C TYR A 181 8.89 1.68 1.05
N ALA A 182 9.29 1.51 -0.22
CA ALA A 182 9.79 0.24 -0.73
C ALA A 182 11.01 -0.25 0.06
N HIS A 183 11.97 0.62 0.36
CA HIS A 183 13.14 0.31 1.20
C HIS A 183 12.73 -0.17 2.61
N SER A 184 11.70 0.43 3.21
CA SER A 184 11.17 -0.01 4.51
C SER A 184 10.57 -1.41 4.48
N GLN A 185 10.10 -1.86 3.30
CA GLN A 185 9.59 -3.21 3.03
C GLN A 185 10.69 -4.18 2.53
N GLY A 186 11.96 -3.76 2.54
CA GLY A 186 13.07 -4.57 2.06
C GLY A 186 13.14 -4.72 0.53
N VAL A 187 12.47 -3.85 -0.23
CA VAL A 187 12.44 -3.87 -1.69
C VAL A 187 13.32 -2.75 -2.23
N ILE A 188 14.26 -3.09 -3.12
CA ILE A 188 15.16 -2.17 -3.81
C ILE A 188 14.76 -2.14 -5.28
N HIS A 189 14.71 -0.96 -5.90
CA HIS A 189 14.22 -0.81 -7.27
C HIS A 189 15.23 -1.30 -8.32
N CYS A 190 16.49 -0.93 -8.20
CA CYS A 190 17.63 -1.32 -9.05
C CYS A 190 17.61 -0.83 -10.51
N ASP A 191 16.56 -0.17 -11.00
CA ASP A 191 16.46 0.38 -12.37
C ASP A 191 15.72 1.73 -12.37
N LEU A 192 16.03 2.60 -11.41
CA LEU A 192 15.46 3.95 -11.38
C LEU A 192 16.02 4.80 -12.51
N LYS A 193 15.11 5.29 -13.33
CA LYS A 193 15.38 6.23 -14.45
C LYS A 193 14.14 7.09 -14.70
N PRO A 194 14.24 8.20 -15.44
CA PRO A 194 13.08 9.07 -15.70
C PRO A 194 11.88 8.35 -16.34
N ASP A 195 12.12 7.30 -17.13
CA ASP A 195 11.06 6.52 -17.79
C ASP A 195 10.27 5.65 -16.80
N ASN A 196 10.87 5.25 -15.67
CA ASN A 196 10.23 4.47 -14.61
C ASN A 196 9.62 5.35 -13.51
N VAL A 197 9.62 6.67 -13.69
CA VAL A 197 8.94 7.63 -12.82
C VAL A 197 7.83 8.31 -13.63
N PHE A 198 6.59 8.04 -13.32
CA PHE A 198 5.43 8.53 -14.06
C PHE A 198 4.80 9.71 -13.31
N VAL A 199 4.41 10.75 -14.04
CA VAL A 199 3.72 11.92 -13.49
C VAL A 199 2.32 11.95 -14.05
N THR A 200 1.31 11.89 -13.20
CA THR A 200 -0.09 11.97 -13.63
C THR A 200 -0.50 13.41 -13.99
N ALA A 201 -1.58 13.56 -14.75
CA ALA A 201 -2.16 14.85 -15.07
C ALA A 201 -2.53 15.67 -13.82
N SER A 202 -2.81 15.02 -12.68
CA SER A 202 -3.03 15.68 -11.40
C SER A 202 -1.74 16.19 -10.74
N GLY A 203 -0.56 15.71 -11.16
CA GLY A 203 0.76 16.01 -10.58
C GLY A 203 1.21 15.01 -9.53
N ARG A 204 0.52 13.87 -9.41
CA ARG A 204 0.95 12.77 -8.56
C ARG A 204 2.04 11.95 -9.26
N VAL A 205 3.10 11.64 -8.52
CA VAL A 205 4.15 10.75 -9.02
C VAL A 205 3.79 9.29 -8.70
N LYS A 206 4.07 8.42 -9.66
CA LYS A 206 3.98 6.96 -9.53
C LYS A 206 5.29 6.33 -10.00
N VAL A 207 5.94 5.56 -9.14
CA VAL A 207 7.12 4.75 -9.51
C VAL A 207 6.65 3.45 -10.11
N LEU A 208 7.21 3.09 -11.26
CA LEU A 208 6.89 1.91 -12.05
C LEU A 208 7.99 0.86 -11.96
N ASP A 209 7.69 -0.38 -12.32
CA ASP A 209 8.66 -1.44 -12.65
C ASP A 209 9.68 -1.82 -11.58
N PHE A 210 9.25 -1.97 -10.31
CA PHE A 210 10.11 -2.48 -9.24
C PHE A 210 10.65 -3.89 -9.53
N GLY A 211 11.97 -4.06 -9.41
CA GLY A 211 12.64 -5.36 -9.36
C GLY A 211 12.62 -6.20 -10.65
N ILE A 212 11.85 -5.82 -11.70
CA ILE A 212 11.73 -6.60 -12.94
C ILE A 212 13.07 -6.67 -13.69
N ALA A 213 13.85 -5.61 -13.67
CA ALA A 213 15.16 -5.58 -14.33
C ALA A 213 16.17 -6.56 -13.72
N ARG A 214 16.13 -6.76 -12.41
CA ARG A 214 16.99 -7.73 -11.71
C ARG A 214 16.67 -9.18 -12.11
N LEU A 215 15.40 -9.45 -12.33
CA LEU A 215 14.94 -10.80 -12.69
C LEU A 215 15.29 -11.19 -14.12
N SER A 216 15.25 -10.23 -15.06
CA SER A 216 15.69 -10.50 -16.42
C SER A 216 17.16 -10.86 -16.48
N GLN A 217 17.97 -10.23 -15.63
CA GLN A 217 19.42 -10.49 -15.55
C GLN A 217 19.75 -11.81 -14.85
N GLN A 218 18.97 -12.21 -13.83
CA GLN A 218 19.13 -13.51 -13.16
C GLN A 218 18.65 -14.68 -14.03
N ALA A 219 17.62 -14.48 -14.85
CA ALA A 219 17.12 -15.49 -15.76
C ALA A 219 18.10 -15.83 -16.91
N GLU A 220 18.94 -14.86 -17.32
CA GLU A 220 19.89 -15.03 -18.42
C GLU A 220 21.24 -15.63 -18.00
N GLN A 221 21.61 -15.51 -16.73
CA GLN A 221 22.94 -15.98 -16.25
C GLN A 221 22.89 -16.36 -14.77
N GLY A 222 22.83 -17.64 -14.42
CA GLY A 222 22.95 -18.06 -13.03
C GLY A 222 23.87 -17.16 -12.17
N ASP A 223 23.31 -16.54 -11.16
CA ASP A 223 23.92 -15.87 -9.98
C ASP A 223 24.89 -14.69 -10.15
N ARG A 224 25.15 -14.11 -11.34
CA ARG A 224 26.01 -12.94 -11.46
C ARG A 224 25.37 -11.79 -12.22
N TYR A 225 25.30 -10.63 -11.56
CA TYR A 225 24.96 -9.34 -12.17
C TYR A 225 26.01 -8.97 -13.23
N ASP A 226 25.62 -8.91 -14.50
CA ASP A 226 26.51 -8.48 -15.58
C ASP A 226 26.17 -7.04 -16.03
N ALA A 227 27.00 -6.10 -15.59
CA ALA A 227 26.90 -4.69 -15.97
C ALA A 227 27.05 -4.45 -17.49
N GLY A 228 27.63 -5.38 -18.25
CA GLY A 228 27.83 -5.25 -19.70
C GLY A 228 26.54 -5.31 -20.52
N ARG A 229 25.47 -5.87 -19.96
CA ARG A 229 24.16 -6.01 -20.63
C ARG A 229 23.14 -4.91 -20.29
N LEU A 230 23.46 -4.05 -19.32
CA LEU A 230 22.67 -2.84 -19.11
C LEU A 230 22.66 -2.00 -20.37
N GLY A 231 21.47 -1.74 -20.94
CA GLY A 231 21.34 -0.83 -22.08
C GLY A 231 21.98 0.53 -21.77
N ALA A 232 22.55 1.19 -22.76
CA ALA A 232 23.31 2.43 -22.59
C ALA A 232 22.56 3.52 -21.81
N LEU A 233 21.23 3.55 -21.87
CA LEU A 233 20.39 4.49 -21.11
C LEU A 233 20.32 4.13 -19.62
N THR A 234 20.24 2.84 -19.26
CA THR A 234 20.17 2.39 -17.87
C THR A 234 21.52 2.58 -17.18
N ARG A 235 22.66 2.35 -17.86
CA ARG A 235 24.01 2.58 -17.33
C ARG A 235 24.23 4.00 -16.79
N ARG A 236 23.60 5.00 -17.39
CA ARG A 236 23.75 6.42 -16.96
C ARG A 236 23.16 6.72 -15.59
N PHE A 237 22.22 5.89 -15.13
CA PHE A 237 21.55 6.06 -13.83
C PHE A 237 22.03 5.05 -12.79
N ALA A 238 22.83 4.06 -13.18
CA ALA A 238 23.39 3.04 -12.31
C ALA A 238 24.48 3.59 -11.39
N SER A 239 24.51 3.12 -10.14
CA SER A 239 25.58 3.42 -9.21
C SER A 239 26.89 2.77 -9.63
N LEU A 240 28.01 3.21 -9.06
CA LEU A 240 29.32 2.62 -9.33
C LEU A 240 29.32 1.12 -9.00
N GLU A 241 28.74 0.75 -7.87
CA GLU A 241 28.67 -0.63 -7.39
C GLU A 241 27.87 -1.53 -8.34
N MET A 242 26.79 -0.99 -8.90
CA MET A 242 26.00 -1.70 -9.91
C MET A 242 26.77 -1.92 -11.22
N LEU A 243 27.62 -0.97 -11.61
CA LEU A 243 28.42 -1.06 -12.85
C LEU A 243 29.61 -1.98 -12.70
N VAL A 244 30.29 -1.97 -11.56
CA VAL A 244 31.43 -2.84 -11.28
C VAL A 244 31.00 -4.30 -11.09
N GLY A 245 29.78 -4.51 -10.61
CA GLY A 245 29.23 -5.85 -10.36
C GLY A 245 29.81 -6.55 -9.13
N GLY A 246 29.30 -7.75 -8.84
CA GLY A 246 29.80 -8.59 -7.74
C GLY A 246 29.37 -8.16 -6.33
N THR A 247 28.56 -7.13 -6.19
CA THR A 247 27.97 -6.67 -4.92
C THR A 247 26.47 -6.91 -4.89
N GLU A 248 25.94 -7.22 -3.68
CA GLU A 248 24.51 -7.28 -3.47
C GLU A 248 23.89 -5.89 -3.66
N PRO A 249 22.66 -5.81 -4.27
CA PRO A 249 21.92 -4.57 -4.36
C PRO A 249 21.71 -3.94 -2.99
N HIS A 250 21.80 -2.62 -2.93
CA HIS A 250 21.68 -1.88 -1.68
C HIS A 250 20.77 -0.64 -1.87
N PRO A 251 19.97 -0.23 -0.88
CA PRO A 251 19.13 0.97 -0.98
C PRO A 251 19.85 2.24 -1.43
N ALA A 252 21.15 2.37 -1.12
CA ALA A 252 22.00 3.47 -1.56
C ALA A 252 22.19 3.52 -3.10
N ASP A 253 21.95 2.43 -3.82
CA ASP A 253 22.02 2.41 -5.28
C ASP A 253 20.84 3.18 -5.89
N ASP A 254 19.65 2.98 -5.34
CA ASP A 254 18.48 3.79 -5.68
C ASP A 254 18.66 5.27 -5.31
N VAL A 255 19.32 5.54 -4.17
CA VAL A 255 19.63 6.94 -3.77
C VAL A 255 20.50 7.64 -4.80
N TYR A 256 21.49 6.95 -5.40
CA TYR A 256 22.30 7.51 -6.46
C TYR A 256 21.45 7.90 -7.68
N ALA A 257 20.55 7.01 -8.10
CA ALA A 257 19.61 7.28 -9.18
C ALA A 257 18.66 8.44 -8.84
N ILE A 258 18.14 8.51 -7.60
CA ILE A 258 17.33 9.65 -7.11
C ILE A 258 18.15 10.95 -7.25
N GLY A 259 19.43 10.93 -6.91
CA GLY A 259 20.33 12.05 -7.06
C GLY A 259 20.44 12.53 -8.51
N LEU A 260 20.62 11.61 -9.46
CA LEU A 260 20.75 11.91 -10.90
C LEU A 260 19.44 12.46 -11.48
N ILE A 261 18.31 11.80 -11.18
CA ILE A 261 16.98 12.22 -11.65
C ILE A 261 16.63 13.59 -11.08
N GLY A 262 16.84 13.79 -9.78
CA GLY A 262 16.59 15.08 -9.13
C GLY A 262 17.49 16.19 -9.71
N TRP A 263 18.78 15.91 -9.89
CA TRP A 263 19.69 16.87 -10.51
C TRP A 263 19.23 17.28 -11.91
N TRP A 264 18.89 16.30 -12.75
CA TRP A 264 18.37 16.53 -14.08
C TRP A 264 17.08 17.37 -14.07
N LEU A 265 16.15 17.06 -13.17
CA LEU A 265 14.90 17.83 -13.04
C LEU A 265 15.14 19.31 -12.75
N PHE A 266 16.10 19.66 -11.89
CA PHE A 266 16.38 21.05 -11.54
C PHE A 266 17.21 21.77 -12.58
N THR A 267 18.15 21.09 -13.25
CA THR A 267 19.14 21.75 -14.13
C THR A 267 18.85 21.55 -15.61
N GLY A 268 18.00 20.59 -15.99
CA GLY A 268 17.79 20.17 -17.38
C GLY A 268 18.95 19.32 -17.94
N GLN A 269 19.96 18.99 -17.13
CA GLN A 269 21.17 18.32 -17.57
C GLN A 269 21.54 17.17 -16.64
N HIS A 270 22.12 16.10 -17.20
CA HIS A 270 22.69 15.02 -16.40
C HIS A 270 23.87 15.54 -15.56
N ALA A 271 23.95 15.15 -14.28
CA ALA A 271 24.95 15.68 -13.34
C ALA A 271 26.40 15.55 -13.86
N PHE A 272 26.69 14.48 -14.58
CA PHE A 272 28.03 14.17 -15.11
C PHE A 272 28.07 14.21 -16.66
N GLY A 273 27.25 15.04 -17.29
CA GLY A 273 27.24 15.18 -18.76
C GLY A 273 26.79 13.93 -19.51
N GLY A 274 26.09 12.99 -18.84
CA GLY A 274 25.66 11.70 -19.41
C GLY A 274 26.68 10.57 -19.23
N ALA A 275 27.83 10.80 -18.61
CA ALA A 275 28.79 9.76 -18.29
C ALA A 275 28.24 8.81 -17.21
N PRO A 276 28.40 7.47 -17.35
CA PRO A 276 28.15 6.51 -16.28
C PRO A 276 29.07 6.75 -15.06
N ALA A 277 28.71 6.20 -13.90
CA ALA A 277 29.40 6.46 -12.65
C ALA A 277 30.90 6.05 -12.65
N ASP A 278 31.22 4.93 -13.28
CA ASP A 278 32.60 4.43 -13.45
C ASP A 278 33.46 5.38 -14.27
N GLU A 279 32.95 5.85 -15.40
CA GLU A 279 33.63 6.80 -16.27
C GLU A 279 33.73 8.19 -15.61
N ALA A 280 32.65 8.66 -14.97
CA ALA A 280 32.61 9.93 -14.26
C ALA A 280 33.63 9.97 -13.11
N MET A 281 33.71 8.88 -12.35
CA MET A 281 34.72 8.74 -11.28
C MET A 281 36.15 8.72 -11.82
N ALA A 282 36.39 7.93 -12.88
CA ALA A 282 37.73 7.84 -13.48
C ALA A 282 38.21 9.19 -14.04
N GLN A 283 37.31 10.01 -14.55
CA GLN A 283 37.60 11.37 -15.05
C GLN A 283 37.58 12.45 -13.97
N GLY A 284 37.28 12.10 -12.72
CA GLY A 284 37.17 13.06 -11.60
C GLY A 284 36.07 14.09 -11.76
N LEU A 285 35.01 13.75 -12.50
CA LEU A 285 33.90 14.67 -12.76
C LEU A 285 33.17 15.04 -11.46
N GLN A 286 32.73 16.28 -11.39
CA GLN A 286 31.87 16.77 -10.32
C GLN A 286 30.47 17.09 -10.90
N PRO A 287 29.39 17.01 -10.09
CA PRO A 287 28.08 17.38 -10.56
C PRO A 287 28.07 18.80 -11.10
N SER A 288 27.71 18.97 -12.38
CA SER A 288 27.70 20.24 -13.12
C SER A 288 26.29 20.75 -13.34
N GLY A 289 26.16 22.05 -13.52
CA GLY A 289 24.88 22.74 -13.71
C GLY A 289 24.45 23.49 -12.46
N SER A 290 23.56 24.47 -12.66
CA SER A 290 22.97 25.27 -11.59
C SER A 290 21.50 25.51 -11.88
N SER A 291 20.71 25.74 -10.87
CA SER A 291 19.30 26.11 -11.00
C SER A 291 18.94 27.18 -9.95
N LYS A 292 18.04 28.07 -10.33
CA LYS A 292 17.42 29.03 -9.38
C LYS A 292 16.23 28.42 -8.64
N LEU A 293 15.79 27.20 -9.05
CA LEU A 293 14.58 26.56 -8.54
C LEU A 293 14.82 25.79 -7.25
N TRP A 294 16.06 25.36 -6.98
CA TRP A 294 16.35 24.60 -5.76
C TRP A 294 16.79 25.48 -4.58
N ARG A 295 16.55 25.00 -3.38
CA ARG A 295 17.08 25.55 -2.14
C ARG A 295 18.44 24.92 -1.84
N ASP A 296 19.27 25.60 -1.06
CA ASP A 296 20.60 25.08 -0.68
C ASP A 296 20.58 23.68 -0.07
N ARG A 297 19.56 23.36 0.74
CA ARG A 297 19.40 22.04 1.34
C ARG A 297 19.09 20.98 0.31
N GLU A 298 18.25 21.26 -0.67
CA GLU A 298 17.88 20.34 -1.76
C GLU A 298 19.12 20.04 -2.61
N ARG A 299 19.85 21.07 -2.99
CA ARG A 299 21.13 20.94 -3.69
C ARG A 299 22.14 20.09 -2.91
N LYS A 300 22.32 20.34 -1.60
CA LYS A 300 23.23 19.56 -0.74
C LYS A 300 22.78 18.11 -0.59
N ALA A 301 21.49 17.84 -0.50
CA ALA A 301 20.95 16.48 -0.44
C ALA A 301 21.24 15.71 -1.74
N LEU A 302 21.00 16.35 -2.91
CA LEU A 302 21.33 15.77 -4.21
C LEU A 302 22.85 15.53 -4.37
N GLN A 303 23.70 16.46 -3.92
CA GLN A 303 25.17 16.27 -3.95
C GLN A 303 25.63 15.11 -3.07
N ARG A 304 24.96 14.86 -1.92
CA ARG A 304 25.25 13.72 -1.06
C ARG A 304 24.76 12.40 -1.69
N ALA A 305 23.66 12.44 -2.40
CA ALA A 305 23.13 11.29 -3.14
C ALA A 305 24.07 10.88 -4.30
N LEU A 306 24.77 11.85 -4.91
CA LEU A 306 25.66 11.66 -6.06
C LEU A 306 27.10 11.27 -5.69
N LYS A 307 27.38 10.91 -4.45
CA LYS A 307 28.68 10.37 -4.07
C LYS A 307 28.93 9.02 -4.75
N PHE A 308 30.11 8.81 -5.32
CA PHE A 308 30.43 7.57 -6.02
C PHE A 308 30.57 6.39 -5.05
N ALA A 309 31.29 6.58 -3.94
CA ALA A 309 31.43 5.56 -2.92
C ALA A 309 30.15 5.45 -2.07
N ARG A 310 29.65 4.21 -1.88
CA ARG A 310 28.42 3.92 -1.14
C ARG A 310 28.47 4.41 0.31
N GLU A 311 29.62 4.28 0.96
CA GLU A 311 29.88 4.72 2.34
C GLU A 311 29.78 6.24 2.54
N ASP A 312 30.05 7.03 1.51
CA ASP A 312 29.94 8.50 1.52
C ASP A 312 28.52 8.97 1.15
N ARG A 313 27.68 8.06 0.68
CA ARG A 313 26.33 8.33 0.19
C ARG A 313 25.31 8.24 1.32
N LEU A 314 24.15 8.84 1.16
CA LEU A 314 22.97 8.55 2.00
C LEU A 314 22.57 7.08 1.83
N THR A 315 22.31 6.38 2.94
CA THR A 315 22.18 4.92 2.94
C THR A 315 20.87 4.43 2.35
N ASP A 316 19.82 5.25 2.42
CA ASP A 316 18.48 4.92 1.93
C ASP A 316 17.69 6.19 1.56
N ALA A 317 16.54 5.99 0.88
CA ALA A 317 15.69 7.08 0.43
C ALA A 317 15.02 7.85 1.60
N GLY A 318 14.84 7.24 2.78
CA GLY A 318 14.34 7.92 3.97
C GLY A 318 15.32 8.96 4.51
N GLN A 319 16.63 8.63 4.53
CA GLN A 319 17.69 9.59 4.85
C GLN A 319 17.79 10.70 3.79
N PHE A 320 17.64 10.34 2.50
CA PHE A 320 17.56 11.34 1.43
C PHE A 320 16.43 12.31 1.66
N LEU A 321 15.20 11.85 1.92
CA LEU A 321 14.04 12.67 2.22
C LEU A 321 14.27 13.60 3.43
N SER A 322 14.87 13.07 4.48
CA SER A 322 15.19 13.85 5.69
C SER A 322 16.16 15.00 5.39
N ALA A 323 17.14 14.76 4.52
CA ALA A 323 18.09 15.77 4.08
C ALA A 323 17.45 16.76 3.09
N PHE A 324 16.65 16.30 2.16
CA PHE A 324 16.02 17.06 1.08
C PHE A 324 14.88 17.95 1.59
N ALA A 325 13.91 17.37 2.31
CA ALA A 325 12.74 18.08 2.83
C ALA A 325 13.05 18.92 4.08
N GLY A 326 14.11 18.57 4.84
CA GLY A 326 14.53 19.25 6.06
C GLY A 326 13.71 18.87 7.29
N ARG A 327 14.27 19.14 8.48
CA ARG A 327 13.65 18.80 9.78
C ARG A 327 12.28 19.50 10.01
N ALA A 328 12.06 20.66 9.38
CA ALA A 328 10.81 21.40 9.54
C ALA A 328 9.57 20.64 9.02
N GLN A 329 9.71 19.83 7.99
CA GLN A 329 8.60 19.04 7.45
C GLN A 329 8.34 17.80 8.31
N ARG A 330 9.38 17.15 8.84
CA ARG A 330 9.22 16.07 9.83
C ARG A 330 8.53 16.60 11.10
N ASN A 331 8.89 17.80 11.55
CA ASN A 331 8.25 18.43 12.72
C ASN A 331 6.81 18.86 12.43
N ARG A 332 6.47 19.29 11.21
CA ARG A 332 5.08 19.56 10.79
C ARG A 332 4.26 18.27 10.71
N MET A 333 4.84 17.18 10.20
CA MET A 333 4.19 15.88 10.15
C MET A 333 4.00 15.30 11.56
N LEU A 334 5.00 15.43 12.44
CA LEU A 334 4.90 15.03 13.85
C LEU A 334 3.94 15.94 14.62
N ALA A 335 3.92 17.26 14.34
CA ALA A 335 2.96 18.19 14.94
C ALA A 335 1.53 17.94 14.43
N GLY A 336 1.37 17.60 13.14
CA GLY A 336 0.08 17.17 12.59
C GLY A 336 -0.43 15.86 13.20
N LEU A 337 0.46 14.88 13.40
CA LEU A 337 0.16 13.63 14.08
C LEU A 337 -0.17 13.86 15.57
N ALA A 338 0.58 14.73 16.24
CA ALA A 338 0.31 15.12 17.63
C ALA A 338 -1.01 15.88 17.78
N LEU A 339 -1.34 16.78 16.83
CA LEU A 339 -2.65 17.46 16.79
C LEU A 339 -3.79 16.48 16.49
N LEU A 340 -3.57 15.48 15.61
CA LEU A 340 -4.55 14.43 15.35
C LEU A 340 -4.74 13.56 16.60
N LEU A 341 -3.67 13.18 17.29
CA LEU A 341 -3.72 12.43 18.54
C LEU A 341 -4.39 13.25 19.65
N LEU A 342 -4.13 14.57 19.73
CA LEU A 342 -4.81 15.47 20.67
C LEU A 342 -6.29 15.65 20.32
N ALA A 343 -6.65 15.69 19.04
CA ALA A 343 -8.05 15.77 18.62
C ALA A 343 -8.80 14.46 18.91
N VAL A 344 -8.15 13.32 18.67
CA VAL A 344 -8.72 12.00 19.00
C VAL A 344 -8.81 11.80 20.51
N SER A 345 -7.77 12.14 21.28
CA SER A 345 -7.79 12.07 22.74
C SER A 345 -8.72 13.12 23.36
N GLY A 346 -8.79 14.32 22.80
CA GLY A 346 -9.73 15.35 23.21
C GLY A 346 -11.19 15.00 22.92
N GLY A 347 -11.46 14.35 21.77
CA GLY A 347 -12.76 13.78 21.43
C GLY A 347 -13.14 12.66 22.39
N TRP A 348 -12.19 11.78 22.69
CA TRP A 348 -12.38 10.69 23.65
C TRP A 348 -12.59 11.20 25.10
N LEU A 349 -11.83 12.22 25.49
CA LEU A 349 -12.03 12.90 26.79
C LEU A 349 -13.36 13.67 26.82
N TYR A 350 -13.76 14.28 25.70
CA TYR A 350 -15.05 14.97 25.59
C TYR A 350 -16.21 13.96 25.70
N GLU A 351 -16.14 12.81 25.03
CA GLU A 351 -17.11 11.74 25.18
C GLU A 351 -17.12 11.13 26.61
N SER A 352 -15.96 11.07 27.28
CA SER A 352 -15.86 10.52 28.63
C SER A 352 -16.18 11.52 29.75
N VAL A 353 -16.22 12.84 29.47
CA VAL A 353 -16.51 13.91 30.46
C VAL A 353 -17.78 14.69 30.11
N ALA A 354 -18.32 14.50 28.89
CA ALA A 354 -19.62 15.07 28.56
C ALA A 354 -20.65 14.54 29.57
N PRO A 355 -21.41 15.38 30.27
CA PRO A 355 -22.47 14.89 31.12
C PRO A 355 -23.40 14.09 30.21
N ILE A 356 -23.58 12.83 30.59
CA ILE A 356 -24.48 11.92 29.86
C ILE A 356 -25.87 12.53 30.03
N GLU A 357 -26.34 13.20 28.99
CA GLU A 357 -27.70 13.68 28.96
C GLU A 357 -28.61 12.46 28.85
N PRO A 358 -29.48 12.24 29.83
CA PRO A 358 -30.58 11.30 29.69
C PRO A 358 -31.62 11.93 28.78
N ASP A 359 -31.39 11.88 27.47
CA ASP A 359 -32.08 12.77 26.53
C ASP A 359 -33.38 12.21 26.00
N VAL A 360 -33.79 11.05 26.44
CA VAL A 360 -35.10 10.51 26.07
C VAL A 360 -35.76 10.01 27.34
N SER A 361 -36.84 10.65 27.78
CA SER A 361 -37.59 10.08 28.90
C SER A 361 -38.10 8.70 28.52
N PHE A 362 -38.04 7.74 29.45
CA PHE A 362 -38.47 6.35 29.22
C PHE A 362 -39.88 6.28 28.63
N GLU A 363 -40.77 7.17 29.04
CA GLU A 363 -42.13 7.30 28.56
C GLU A 363 -42.25 7.71 27.08
N SER A 364 -41.19 8.32 26.49
CA SER A 364 -41.16 8.72 25.10
C SER A 364 -40.63 7.64 24.16
N LEU A 365 -40.13 6.51 24.68
CA LEU A 365 -39.68 5.37 23.88
C LEU A 365 -40.88 4.66 23.22
N PRO A 366 -40.66 3.98 22.06
CA PRO A 366 -41.67 3.09 21.48
C PRO A 366 -42.17 2.08 22.53
N LEU A 367 -43.48 1.80 22.54
CA LEU A 367 -44.09 0.87 23.51
C LEU A 367 -43.39 -0.50 23.53
N GLU A 368 -43.02 -1.00 22.36
CA GLU A 368 -42.26 -2.25 22.20
C GLU A 368 -40.92 -2.22 22.94
N THR A 369 -40.22 -1.07 22.95
CA THR A 369 -38.96 -0.89 23.65
C THR A 369 -39.16 -0.82 25.18
N GLN A 370 -40.24 -0.15 25.63
CA GLN A 370 -40.59 -0.09 27.06
C GLN A 370 -40.99 -1.49 27.59
N GLU A 371 -41.76 -2.26 26.82
CA GLU A 371 -42.12 -3.64 27.15
C GLU A 371 -40.87 -4.55 27.17
N ALA A 372 -39.96 -4.40 26.17
CA ALA A 372 -38.71 -5.15 26.13
C ALA A 372 -37.81 -4.83 27.33
N PHE A 373 -37.68 -3.56 27.69
CA PHE A 373 -36.90 -3.10 28.86
C PHE A 373 -37.45 -3.72 30.18
N SER A 374 -38.74 -3.59 30.39
CA SER A 374 -39.41 -4.14 31.57
C SER A 374 -39.27 -5.66 31.66
N ALA A 375 -39.40 -6.35 30.50
CA ALA A 375 -39.22 -7.79 30.44
C ALA A 375 -37.79 -8.24 30.76
N GLN A 376 -36.77 -7.45 30.37
CA GLN A 376 -35.36 -7.74 30.72
C GLN A 376 -35.13 -7.55 32.20
N LEU A 377 -35.61 -6.46 32.78
CA LEU A 377 -35.49 -6.24 34.22
C LEU A 377 -36.13 -7.37 35.03
N GLN A 378 -37.38 -7.76 34.68
CA GLN A 378 -38.07 -8.83 35.39
C GLN A 378 -37.27 -10.14 35.35
N ARG A 379 -36.78 -10.53 34.16
CA ARG A 379 -35.93 -11.73 34.02
C ARG A 379 -34.66 -11.64 34.81
N GLY A 380 -34.01 -10.47 34.87
CA GLY A 380 -32.83 -10.24 35.69
C GLY A 380 -33.13 -10.48 37.19
N TYR A 381 -34.23 -9.96 37.71
CA TYR A 381 -34.65 -10.21 39.09
C TYR A 381 -35.00 -11.68 39.34
N ASP A 382 -35.69 -12.36 38.42
CA ASP A 382 -35.98 -13.80 38.53
C ASP A 382 -34.68 -14.63 38.68
N HIS A 383 -33.61 -14.28 37.95
CA HIS A 383 -32.30 -14.92 38.05
C HIS A 383 -31.60 -14.52 39.40
N LEU A 384 -31.77 -13.29 39.82
CA LEU A 384 -31.16 -12.81 41.06
C LEU A 384 -31.78 -13.52 42.30
N GLU A 385 -33.08 -13.82 42.28
CA GLU A 385 -33.76 -14.56 43.34
C GLU A 385 -33.18 -15.96 43.56
N ILE A 386 -32.75 -16.63 42.47
CA ILE A 386 -32.13 -17.97 42.54
C ILE A 386 -30.60 -17.94 42.67
N ASN A 387 -30.00 -16.76 42.88
CA ASN A 387 -28.56 -16.52 42.94
C ASN A 387 -27.79 -16.86 41.67
N ASP A 388 -28.45 -16.81 40.52
CA ASP A 388 -27.75 -16.90 39.21
C ASP A 388 -27.26 -15.49 38.81
N ILE A 389 -26.08 -15.13 39.34
CA ILE A 389 -25.46 -13.81 39.17
C ILE A 389 -25.17 -13.51 37.71
N ASP A 390 -24.64 -14.48 36.96
CA ASP A 390 -24.30 -14.31 35.53
C ASP A 390 -25.55 -14.18 34.66
N GLY A 391 -26.63 -14.88 35.02
CA GLY A 391 -27.93 -14.75 34.39
C GLY A 391 -28.52 -13.36 34.64
N ALA A 392 -28.56 -12.91 35.90
CA ALA A 392 -29.05 -11.61 36.28
C ALA A 392 -28.29 -10.47 35.57
N LEU A 393 -26.95 -10.51 35.60
CA LEU A 393 -26.10 -9.52 34.92
C LEU A 393 -26.42 -9.40 33.43
N ARG A 394 -26.55 -10.52 32.69
CA ARG A 394 -26.87 -10.50 31.26
C ARG A 394 -28.20 -9.79 30.97
N TYR A 395 -29.21 -9.98 31.81
CA TYR A 395 -30.51 -9.36 31.59
C TYR A 395 -30.52 -7.89 32.01
N PHE A 396 -29.81 -7.52 33.07
CA PHE A 396 -29.66 -6.13 33.49
C PHE A 396 -28.81 -5.33 32.51
N ASP A 397 -27.75 -5.90 31.94
CA ASP A 397 -27.00 -5.29 30.84
C ASP A 397 -27.88 -5.11 29.58
N ALA A 398 -28.75 -6.07 29.27
CA ALA A 398 -29.67 -5.94 28.15
C ALA A 398 -30.70 -4.82 28.38
N ALA A 399 -31.19 -4.64 29.62
CA ALA A 399 -32.03 -3.51 29.96
C ALA A 399 -31.28 -2.18 29.88
N TRP A 400 -30.06 -2.14 30.41
CA TRP A 400 -29.18 -0.98 30.33
C TRP A 400 -28.94 -0.55 28.86
N LEU A 401 -28.70 -1.48 27.95
CA LEU A 401 -28.51 -1.18 26.51
C LEU A 401 -29.77 -0.61 25.84
N LEU A 402 -30.96 -0.96 26.31
CA LEU A 402 -32.21 -0.42 25.77
C LEU A 402 -32.47 1.02 26.24
N HIS A 403 -32.11 1.37 27.48
CA HIS A 403 -32.23 2.72 28.02
C HIS A 403 -31.14 2.97 29.08
N PRO A 404 -29.94 3.42 28.68
CA PRO A 404 -28.85 3.72 29.59
C PRO A 404 -29.24 4.78 30.65
N TYR A 405 -28.71 4.62 31.85
CA TYR A 405 -28.99 5.52 32.97
C TYR A 405 -30.48 5.61 33.42
N ASN A 406 -31.28 4.64 33.01
CA ASN A 406 -32.61 4.51 33.56
C ASN A 406 -32.52 4.16 35.07
N PRO A 407 -33.27 4.87 35.98
CA PRO A 407 -33.19 4.62 37.40
C PRO A 407 -33.48 3.16 37.79
N ASP A 408 -34.48 2.53 37.15
CA ASP A 408 -34.83 1.13 37.44
C ASP A 408 -33.72 0.14 37.02
N ALA A 409 -32.98 0.44 35.93
CA ALA A 409 -31.84 -0.37 35.49
C ALA A 409 -30.62 -0.16 36.42
N MET A 410 -30.41 1.07 36.93
CA MET A 410 -29.38 1.38 37.89
C MET A 410 -29.67 0.68 39.23
N ASP A 411 -30.88 0.78 39.75
CA ASP A 411 -31.31 0.11 40.95
C ASP A 411 -31.15 -1.43 40.85
N ALA A 412 -31.43 -2.00 39.68
CA ALA A 412 -31.25 -3.43 39.43
C ALA A 412 -29.78 -3.86 39.43
N LEU A 413 -28.90 -3.05 38.88
CA LEU A 413 -27.45 -3.28 38.85
C LEU A 413 -26.86 -3.11 40.29
N ASP A 414 -27.34 -2.13 41.04
CA ASP A 414 -26.96 -1.94 42.46
C ASP A 414 -27.40 -3.13 43.31
N ALA A 415 -28.64 -3.62 43.13
CA ALA A 415 -29.15 -4.82 43.82
C ALA A 415 -28.30 -6.07 43.47
N LEU A 416 -27.75 -6.15 42.28
CA LEU A 416 -26.84 -7.22 41.89
C LEU A 416 -25.51 -7.15 42.67
N VAL A 417 -24.91 -5.95 42.81
CA VAL A 417 -23.71 -5.72 43.61
C VAL A 417 -23.93 -6.12 45.07
N ASP A 418 -25.04 -5.63 45.65
CA ASP A 418 -25.43 -5.97 47.04
C ASP A 418 -25.57 -7.50 47.21
N ARG A 419 -26.19 -8.18 46.28
CA ARG A 419 -26.37 -9.63 46.33
C ARG A 419 -25.06 -10.39 46.33
N VAL A 420 -24.11 -9.98 45.46
CA VAL A 420 -22.76 -10.58 45.44
C VAL A 420 -22.03 -10.33 46.72
N ALA A 421 -22.14 -9.12 47.28
CA ALA A 421 -21.54 -8.78 48.57
C ALA A 421 -22.07 -9.67 49.71
N VAL A 422 -23.40 -9.90 49.75
CA VAL A 422 -24.02 -10.80 50.76
C VAL A 422 -23.53 -12.24 50.55
N LEU A 423 -23.51 -12.76 49.35
CA LEU A 423 -23.04 -14.12 49.02
C LEU A 423 -21.58 -14.33 49.48
N PHE A 424 -20.73 -13.35 49.24
CA PHE A 424 -19.34 -13.39 49.66
C PHE A 424 -19.20 -13.31 51.20
N ALA A 425 -19.96 -12.42 51.84
CA ALA A 425 -19.95 -12.26 53.31
C ALA A 425 -20.43 -13.51 54.03
N ASP A 426 -21.44 -14.21 53.48
CA ASP A 426 -21.99 -15.44 54.07
C ASP A 426 -21.01 -16.63 53.93
N ALA A 427 -20.27 -16.72 52.86
CA ALA A 427 -19.40 -17.85 52.58
C ALA A 427 -17.96 -17.65 53.10
N ARG A 428 -17.41 -16.43 53.02
CA ARG A 428 -16.02 -16.00 53.41
C ARG A 428 -14.95 -17.08 53.22
N SER A 429 -15.01 -17.86 52.13
CA SER A 429 -14.08 -18.94 51.85
C SER A 429 -13.31 -18.68 50.54
N PRO A 430 -12.08 -19.19 50.41
CA PRO A 430 -11.34 -19.09 49.16
C PRO A 430 -12.12 -19.68 47.95
N GLU A 431 -12.94 -20.72 48.17
CA GLU A 431 -13.77 -21.33 47.15
C GLU A 431 -14.88 -20.40 46.67
N ALA A 432 -15.50 -19.62 47.59
CA ALA A 432 -16.50 -18.62 47.24
C ALA A 432 -15.88 -17.45 46.46
N ALA A 433 -14.66 -17.03 46.83
CA ALA A 433 -13.92 -16.02 46.11
C ALA A 433 -13.61 -16.46 44.67
N GLU A 434 -13.13 -17.69 44.47
CA GLU A 434 -12.83 -18.25 43.12
C GLU A 434 -14.10 -18.36 42.26
N LEU A 435 -15.26 -18.68 42.85
CA LEU A 435 -16.54 -18.78 42.14
C LEU A 435 -17.11 -17.41 41.73
N LEU A 436 -16.91 -16.36 42.55
CA LEU A 436 -17.46 -15.03 42.30
C LEU A 436 -16.57 -14.13 41.48
N GLN A 437 -15.28 -14.41 41.38
CA GLN A 437 -14.31 -13.59 40.67
C GLN A 437 -14.68 -13.37 39.18
N PRO A 438 -15.10 -14.39 38.37
CA PRO A 438 -15.49 -14.20 36.98
C PRO A 438 -16.71 -13.26 36.85
N SER A 439 -17.69 -13.38 37.76
CA SER A 439 -18.88 -12.53 37.75
C SER A 439 -18.54 -11.09 38.09
N LEU A 440 -17.66 -10.85 39.07
CA LEU A 440 -17.16 -9.51 39.40
C LEU A 440 -16.37 -8.88 38.24
N GLU A 441 -15.54 -9.65 37.55
CA GLU A 441 -14.85 -9.18 36.34
C GLU A 441 -15.83 -8.83 35.22
N ALA A 442 -16.92 -9.58 35.07
CA ALA A 442 -17.97 -9.30 34.10
C ALA A 442 -18.75 -8.03 34.45
N MET A 443 -19.11 -7.84 35.74
CA MET A 443 -19.82 -6.64 36.22
C MET A 443 -19.03 -5.36 35.96
N ARG A 444 -17.71 -5.35 36.13
CA ARG A 444 -16.83 -4.21 35.86
C ARG A 444 -16.78 -3.79 34.38
N ARG A 445 -17.33 -4.57 33.48
CA ARG A 445 -17.47 -4.20 32.03
C ARG A 445 -18.70 -3.35 31.75
N ASN A 446 -19.65 -3.30 32.71
CA ASN A 446 -20.81 -2.41 32.58
C ASN A 446 -20.37 -0.97 32.91
N PRO A 447 -20.65 0.01 32.05
CA PRO A 447 -20.21 1.40 32.21
C PRO A 447 -20.71 2.08 33.48
N TYR A 448 -21.88 1.69 34.01
CA TYR A 448 -22.40 2.21 35.26
C TYR A 448 -21.68 1.63 36.45
N LEU A 449 -21.33 0.35 36.43
CA LEU A 449 -20.70 -0.36 37.55
C LEU A 449 -19.16 -0.16 37.59
N GLU A 450 -18.52 0.22 36.49
CA GLU A 450 -17.06 0.37 36.41
C GLU A 450 -16.49 1.34 37.45
N ASP A 451 -17.20 2.44 37.71
CA ASP A 451 -16.77 3.50 38.64
C ASP A 451 -17.34 3.35 40.04
N GLN A 452 -18.14 2.31 40.33
CA GLN A 452 -18.73 2.11 41.62
C GLN A 452 -17.70 1.70 42.68
N SER A 453 -17.59 2.49 43.75
CA SER A 453 -16.64 2.26 44.83
C SER A 453 -16.90 0.95 45.61
N GLU A 454 -18.17 0.54 45.70
CA GLU A 454 -18.59 -0.68 46.41
C GLU A 454 -18.18 -1.93 45.63
N LEU A 455 -18.40 -1.97 44.31
CA LEU A 455 -17.96 -3.07 43.45
C LEU A 455 -16.44 -3.20 43.44
N ASN A 456 -15.72 -2.06 43.34
CA ASN A 456 -14.27 -2.07 43.35
C ASN A 456 -13.68 -2.54 44.69
N ALA A 457 -14.27 -2.15 45.84
CA ALA A 457 -13.88 -2.62 47.15
C ALA A 457 -14.13 -4.14 47.29
N LEU A 458 -15.29 -4.62 46.82
CA LEU A 458 -15.61 -6.05 46.83
C LEU A 458 -14.67 -6.86 45.95
N PHE A 459 -14.31 -6.34 44.77
CA PHE A 459 -13.34 -6.98 43.87
C PHE A 459 -11.95 -7.10 44.52
N GLU A 460 -11.47 -6.06 45.20
CA GLU A 460 -10.19 -6.10 45.94
C GLU A 460 -10.24 -7.11 47.11
N GLU A 461 -11.35 -7.16 47.84
CA GLU A 461 -11.52 -8.10 48.97
C GLU A 461 -11.55 -9.56 48.47
N VAL A 462 -12.26 -9.84 47.35
CA VAL A 462 -12.36 -11.17 46.76
C VAL A 462 -11.02 -11.59 46.12
N SER A 463 -10.34 -10.69 45.44
CA SER A 463 -9.04 -10.97 44.80
C SER A 463 -7.88 -11.06 45.79
N GLY A 464 -8.00 -10.44 46.98
CA GLY A 464 -7.00 -10.44 48.05
C GLY A 464 -7.17 -11.57 49.04
N ALA A 465 -8.17 -12.43 48.96
CA ALA A 465 -8.37 -13.55 49.88
C ALA A 465 -7.20 -14.56 49.75
N PRO A 466 -6.45 -14.86 50.84
CA PRO A 466 -5.30 -15.72 50.75
C PRO A 466 -5.73 -17.15 50.42
N ALA A 467 -5.12 -17.72 49.36
CA ALA A 467 -5.19 -19.15 49.12
C ALA A 467 -4.58 -19.87 50.32
N GLU A 468 -5.38 -20.51 51.13
CA GLU A 468 -4.87 -21.40 52.18
C GLU A 468 -4.12 -22.55 51.56
N GLN A 469 -2.88 -22.75 52.02
CA GLN A 469 -1.95 -23.82 51.66
C GLN A 469 -2.46 -25.20 52.02
#